data_39f92cc7170e8cf77458d4d8812a62bf
#
_entry.id   39f92cc7170e8cf77458d4d8812a62bf
#
_cell.length_a   1.000
_cell.length_b   1.000
_cell.length_c   1.000
_cell.angle_alpha   90.00
_cell.angle_beta   90.00
_cell.angle_gamma   90.00
#
_symmetry.space_group_name_H-M   'P 1'
#
loop_
_entity.id
_entity.type
_entity.pdbx_description
1 polymer ?
#
loop_
_entity_poly.entity_id
_entity_poly.type
_entity_poly.pdbx_seq_one_letter_code
_entity_poly.pdbx_strand_id
1 'polypeptide(L)'
;MADKGTREIHLLGQNVNNFKGTLNGEKSTLSKLIELTAKIENIDRIRFTTSHPHEFKDDLVEVYDRVPELVSHVHLPVQSGSDRILKLMRRRYNVEKYLNLVDKIRVVRPDMSFSSDFIIGFPGETNEDFQDTMNIINEVRYD
;
A
#
# COMPACT_ATOMS: atom_id res chain seq x y z
N MET A 1 -16.79 16.57 -11.96
CA MET A 1 -15.34 16.88 -12.07
C MET A 1 -14.76 16.31 -13.34
N ALA A 2 -14.99 15.05 -13.68
CA ALA A 2 -14.54 14.44 -14.93
C ALA A 2 -14.99 15.24 -16.17
N ASP A 3 -16.24 15.68 -16.22
CA ASP A 3 -16.80 16.54 -17.29
C ASP A 3 -16.10 17.91 -17.40
N LYS A 4 -15.29 18.30 -16.39
CA LYS A 4 -14.50 19.54 -16.38
C LYS A 4 -13.01 19.30 -16.68
N GLY A 5 -12.66 18.09 -17.15
CA GLY A 5 -11.30 17.73 -17.57
C GLY A 5 -10.45 17.05 -16.50
N THR A 6 -11.00 16.66 -15.33
CA THR A 6 -10.27 15.83 -14.35
C THR A 6 -10.05 14.44 -14.93
N ARG A 7 -8.78 14.01 -14.97
CA ARG A 7 -8.35 12.70 -15.51
C ARG A 7 -7.76 11.77 -14.47
N GLU A 8 -7.30 12.33 -13.36
CA GLU A 8 -6.69 11.55 -12.26
C GLU A 8 -7.38 11.86 -10.95
N ILE A 9 -7.65 10.82 -10.18
CA ILE A 9 -8.23 10.90 -8.83
C ILE A 9 -7.25 10.30 -7.84
N HIS A 10 -6.97 11.04 -6.78
CA HIS A 10 -6.15 10.58 -5.66
C HIS A 10 -7.02 10.42 -4.41
N LEU A 11 -7.16 9.18 -3.94
CA LEU A 11 -7.90 8.85 -2.72
C LEU A 11 -6.97 9.04 -1.52
N LEU A 12 -7.30 9.96 -0.64
CA LEU A 12 -6.45 10.35 0.49
C LEU A 12 -7.10 9.98 1.83
N GLY A 13 -6.26 9.58 2.78
CA GLY A 13 -6.66 9.31 4.16
C GLY A 13 -5.44 9.02 5.04
N GLN A 14 -5.61 9.02 6.37
CA GLN A 14 -4.52 8.68 7.31
C GLN A 14 -4.16 7.17 7.26
N ASN A 15 -5.11 6.33 6.94
CA ASN A 15 -4.98 4.90 6.71
C ASN A 15 -6.05 4.51 5.69
N VAL A 16 -5.79 4.86 4.43
CA VAL A 16 -6.79 4.80 3.37
C VAL A 16 -7.25 3.36 3.09
N ASN A 17 -6.36 2.38 3.24
CA ASN A 17 -6.69 0.97 3.02
C ASN A 17 -7.56 0.34 4.12
N ASN A 18 -7.78 1.05 5.24
CA ASN A 18 -8.80 0.68 6.23
C ASN A 18 -10.12 1.43 6.05
N PHE A 19 -10.32 2.05 4.89
CA PHE A 19 -11.57 2.74 4.57
C PHE A 19 -12.77 1.80 4.72
N LYS A 20 -13.80 2.31 5.41
CA LYS A 20 -15.10 1.65 5.58
C LYS A 20 -16.19 2.68 5.31
N GLY A 21 -16.94 2.46 4.28
CA GLY A 21 -18.06 3.31 3.89
C GLY A 21 -19.36 2.55 3.82
N THR A 22 -20.42 3.23 3.42
CA THR A 22 -21.73 2.64 3.10
C THR A 22 -22.17 3.18 1.75
N LEU A 23 -22.55 2.29 0.86
CA LEU A 23 -23.13 2.63 -0.44
C LEU A 23 -24.47 1.90 -0.57
N ASN A 24 -25.55 2.64 -0.80
CA ASN A 24 -26.91 2.10 -0.92
C ASN A 24 -27.31 1.15 0.24
N GLY A 25 -26.83 1.46 1.47
CA GLY A 25 -27.11 0.63 2.66
C GLY A 25 -26.15 -0.55 2.87
N GLU A 26 -25.27 -0.85 1.91
CA GLU A 26 -24.27 -1.92 2.01
C GLU A 26 -22.89 -1.40 2.43
N LYS A 27 -22.17 -2.21 3.21
CA LYS A 27 -20.78 -1.89 3.60
C LYS A 27 -19.88 -1.85 2.37
N SER A 28 -19.04 -0.82 2.29
CA SER A 28 -18.10 -0.62 1.19
C SER A 28 -16.66 -0.54 1.71
N THR A 29 -15.74 -1.15 0.97
CA THR A 29 -14.29 -1.13 1.21
C THR A 29 -13.60 -0.18 0.24
N LEU A 30 -12.29 0.05 0.44
CA LEU A 30 -11.48 0.82 -0.52
C LEU A 30 -11.49 0.16 -1.91
N SER A 31 -11.38 -1.18 -1.98
CA SER A 31 -11.44 -1.93 -3.25
C SER A 31 -12.71 -1.61 -4.02
N LYS A 32 -13.85 -1.62 -3.33
CA LYS A 32 -15.14 -1.27 -3.94
C LYS A 32 -15.22 0.20 -4.37
N LEU A 33 -14.64 1.10 -3.58
CA LEU A 33 -14.57 2.53 -3.95
C LEU A 33 -13.73 2.73 -5.21
N ILE A 34 -12.58 2.04 -5.32
CA ILE A 34 -11.72 2.08 -6.51
C ILE A 34 -12.49 1.59 -7.74
N GLU A 35 -13.15 0.43 -7.66
CA GLU A 35 -13.97 -0.12 -8.75
C GLU A 35 -15.08 0.83 -9.21
N LEU A 36 -15.71 1.55 -8.28
CA LEU A 36 -16.74 2.53 -8.60
C LEU A 36 -16.16 3.79 -9.22
N THR A 37 -14.98 4.21 -8.75
CA THR A 37 -14.27 5.37 -9.30
C THR A 37 -13.82 5.12 -10.74
N ALA A 38 -13.36 3.90 -11.03
CA ALA A 38 -12.96 3.48 -12.38
C ALA A 38 -14.11 3.48 -13.40
N LYS A 39 -15.37 3.38 -12.94
CA LYS A 39 -16.55 3.46 -13.82
C LYS A 39 -16.92 4.88 -14.24
N ILE A 40 -16.28 5.89 -13.67
CA ILE A 40 -16.53 7.29 -14.03
C ILE A 40 -15.85 7.55 -15.38
N GLU A 41 -16.64 7.93 -16.38
CA GLU A 41 -16.12 8.27 -17.72
C GLU A 41 -15.05 9.38 -17.64
N ASN A 42 -14.01 9.24 -18.44
CA ASN A 42 -12.89 10.17 -18.54
C ASN A 42 -11.93 10.20 -17.34
N ILE A 43 -12.02 9.27 -16.41
CA ILE A 43 -10.97 9.05 -15.41
C ILE A 43 -9.99 8.01 -15.94
N ASP A 44 -8.74 8.44 -16.13
CA ASP A 44 -7.67 7.63 -16.72
C ASP A 44 -6.79 6.99 -15.64
N ARG A 45 -6.69 7.62 -14.46
CA ARG A 45 -5.81 7.16 -13.38
C ARG A 45 -6.44 7.34 -12.00
N ILE A 46 -6.25 6.31 -11.18
CA ILE A 46 -6.64 6.30 -9.76
C ILE A 46 -5.39 6.03 -8.94
N ARG A 47 -5.18 6.82 -7.89
CA ARG A 47 -4.13 6.63 -6.89
C ARG A 47 -4.73 6.61 -5.50
N PHE A 48 -4.04 5.94 -4.59
CA PHE A 48 -4.28 6.11 -3.17
C PHE A 48 -2.94 6.11 -2.42
N THR A 49 -2.90 6.80 -1.28
CA THR A 49 -1.70 6.86 -0.44
C THR A 49 -2.02 6.64 1.02
N THR A 50 -0.95 6.32 1.75
CA THR A 50 -0.95 6.01 3.17
C THR A 50 -1.60 4.66 3.44
N SER A 51 -0.90 3.62 2.98
CA SER A 51 -1.28 2.23 3.23
C SER A 51 -0.56 1.68 4.46
N HIS A 52 -1.29 0.96 5.30
CA HIS A 52 -0.70 0.23 6.41
C HIS A 52 -0.57 -1.25 6.01
N PRO A 53 0.63 -1.88 6.06
CA PRO A 53 0.81 -3.25 5.58
C PRO A 53 -0.16 -4.26 6.19
N HIS A 54 -0.44 -4.14 7.51
CA HIS A 54 -1.38 -5.03 8.21
C HIS A 54 -2.83 -4.94 7.73
N GLU A 55 -3.24 -3.79 7.20
CA GLU A 55 -4.60 -3.55 6.70
C GLU A 55 -4.74 -3.76 5.19
N PHE A 56 -3.67 -4.19 4.53
CA PHE A 56 -3.67 -4.46 3.09
C PHE A 56 -4.22 -5.87 2.86
N LYS A 57 -5.50 -5.97 2.58
CA LYS A 57 -6.23 -7.23 2.45
C LYS A 57 -6.17 -7.78 1.03
N ASP A 58 -6.50 -9.05 0.89
CA ASP A 58 -6.47 -9.75 -0.41
C ASP A 58 -7.42 -9.09 -1.42
N ASP A 59 -8.58 -8.58 -1.02
CA ASP A 59 -9.50 -7.85 -1.91
C ASP A 59 -8.87 -6.59 -2.53
N LEU A 60 -7.99 -5.91 -1.79
CA LEU A 60 -7.24 -4.76 -2.29
C LEU A 60 -6.07 -5.18 -3.20
N VAL A 61 -5.47 -6.35 -2.97
CA VAL A 61 -4.49 -6.92 -3.91
C VAL A 61 -5.16 -7.27 -5.24
N GLU A 62 -6.29 -7.96 -5.18
CA GLU A 62 -7.04 -8.38 -6.36
C GLU A 62 -7.58 -7.20 -7.21
N VAL A 63 -7.86 -6.04 -6.60
CA VAL A 63 -8.35 -4.89 -7.38
C VAL A 63 -7.33 -4.36 -8.38
N TYR A 64 -6.02 -4.59 -8.14
CA TYR A 64 -4.97 -4.24 -9.11
C TYR A 64 -5.07 -5.05 -10.40
N ASP A 65 -5.58 -6.29 -10.35
CA ASP A 65 -5.84 -7.10 -11.54
C ASP A 65 -7.08 -6.60 -12.30
N ARG A 66 -8.12 -6.23 -11.55
CA ARG A 66 -9.43 -5.90 -12.14
C ARG A 66 -9.57 -4.47 -12.65
N VAL A 67 -8.74 -3.54 -12.15
CA VAL A 67 -8.88 -2.10 -12.43
C VAL A 67 -7.60 -1.56 -13.09
N PRO A 68 -7.55 -1.50 -14.42
CA PRO A 68 -6.37 -1.00 -15.15
C PRO A 68 -6.08 0.48 -14.89
N GLU A 69 -7.07 1.30 -14.53
CA GLU A 69 -6.91 2.70 -14.16
C GLU A 69 -6.18 2.90 -12.83
N LEU A 70 -6.14 1.85 -11.98
CA LEU A 70 -5.35 1.88 -10.75
C LEU A 70 -3.87 1.80 -11.11
N VAL A 71 -3.11 2.84 -10.75
CA VAL A 71 -1.69 2.95 -11.14
C VAL A 71 -0.84 1.83 -10.53
N SER A 72 0.16 1.36 -11.27
CA SER A 72 1.13 0.34 -10.83
C SER A 72 2.14 0.91 -9.84
N HIS A 73 1.67 1.60 -8.81
CA HIS A 73 2.48 2.15 -7.72
C HIS A 73 1.72 2.04 -6.40
N VAL A 74 2.42 1.61 -5.36
CA VAL A 74 1.90 1.61 -3.99
C VAL A 74 2.92 2.17 -3.00
N HIS A 75 2.48 3.11 -2.18
CA HIS A 75 3.24 3.57 -1.02
C HIS A 75 2.91 2.67 0.18
N LEU A 76 3.90 1.86 0.61
CA LEU A 76 3.73 0.84 1.65
C LEU A 76 4.84 0.95 2.70
N PRO A 77 4.69 1.87 3.68
CA PRO A 77 5.71 2.11 4.70
C PRO A 77 5.98 0.91 5.58
N VAL A 78 7.18 0.34 5.51
CA VAL A 78 7.61 -0.78 6.36
C VAL A 78 8.17 -0.32 7.69
N GLN A 79 8.77 0.85 7.75
CA GLN A 79 9.37 1.52 8.90
C GLN A 79 10.73 0.94 9.34
N SER A 80 10.94 -0.36 9.35
CA SER A 80 12.21 -1.03 9.67
C SER A 80 12.26 -2.42 9.04
N GLY A 81 13.44 -2.90 8.72
CA GLY A 81 13.68 -4.28 8.30
C GLY A 81 13.96 -5.25 9.46
N SER A 82 13.99 -4.77 10.71
CA SER A 82 14.19 -5.60 11.89
C SER A 82 12.88 -5.90 12.60
N ASP A 83 12.54 -7.17 12.76
CA ASP A 83 11.36 -7.61 13.52
C ASP A 83 11.41 -7.14 14.98
N ARG A 84 12.62 -7.04 15.56
CA ARG A 84 12.82 -6.52 16.91
C ARG A 84 12.42 -5.04 16.99
N ILE A 85 12.85 -4.24 16.05
CA ILE A 85 12.52 -2.80 15.96
C ILE A 85 11.04 -2.61 15.64
N LEU A 86 10.48 -3.37 14.69
CA LEU A 86 9.04 -3.33 14.38
C LEU A 86 8.19 -3.63 15.64
N LYS A 87 8.60 -4.57 16.47
CA LYS A 87 7.94 -4.87 17.75
C LYS A 87 8.03 -3.70 18.74
N LEU A 88 9.20 -3.06 18.85
CA LEU A 88 9.38 -1.86 19.70
C LEU A 88 8.55 -0.68 19.20
N MET A 89 8.41 -0.52 17.88
CA MET A 89 7.53 0.46 17.24
C MET A 89 6.04 0.09 17.35
N ARG A 90 5.70 -1.02 18.01
CA ARG A 90 4.33 -1.56 18.13
C ARG A 90 3.66 -1.84 16.79
N ARG A 91 4.43 -2.26 15.79
CA ARG A 91 3.88 -2.71 14.50
C ARG A 91 3.29 -4.11 14.65
N ARG A 92 2.14 -4.34 13.97
CA ARG A 92 1.37 -5.60 14.05
C ARG A 92 1.72 -6.57 12.92
N TYR A 93 2.88 -6.40 12.31
CA TYR A 93 3.43 -7.23 11.25
C TYR A 93 4.93 -7.44 11.49
N ASN A 94 5.49 -8.42 10.83
CA ASN A 94 6.91 -8.71 10.76
C ASN A 94 7.39 -8.62 9.31
N VAL A 95 8.69 -8.70 9.10
CA VAL A 95 9.34 -8.60 7.79
C VAL A 95 8.82 -9.65 6.81
N GLU A 96 8.69 -10.91 7.26
CA GLU A 96 8.16 -12.01 6.44
C GLU A 96 6.76 -11.70 5.88
N LYS A 97 5.84 -11.23 6.72
CA LYS A 97 4.49 -10.86 6.29
C LYS A 97 4.49 -9.69 5.31
N TYR A 98 5.41 -8.74 5.52
CA TYR A 98 5.56 -7.62 4.62
C TYR A 98 6.05 -8.07 3.24
N LEU A 99 7.12 -8.89 3.18
CA LEU A 99 7.65 -9.44 1.94
C LEU A 99 6.62 -10.29 1.20
N ASN A 100 5.91 -11.16 1.92
CA ASN A 100 4.82 -11.95 1.34
C ASN A 100 3.71 -11.07 0.73
N LEU A 101 3.42 -9.90 1.31
CA LEU A 101 2.46 -8.95 0.72
C LEU A 101 3.02 -8.32 -0.55
N VAL A 102 4.30 -7.90 -0.54
CA VAL A 102 4.98 -7.37 -1.74
C VAL A 102 4.94 -8.38 -2.88
N ASP A 103 5.26 -9.63 -2.60
CA ASP A 103 5.25 -10.71 -3.59
C ASP A 103 3.84 -10.97 -4.14
N LYS A 104 2.83 -11.02 -3.28
CA LYS A 104 1.42 -11.15 -3.72
C LYS A 104 1.03 -10.03 -4.69
N ILE A 105 1.40 -8.79 -4.38
CA ILE A 105 1.08 -7.64 -5.24
C ILE A 105 1.83 -7.76 -6.58
N ARG A 106 3.11 -8.15 -6.57
CA ARG A 106 3.91 -8.36 -7.80
C ARG A 106 3.39 -9.49 -8.66
N VAL A 107 2.86 -10.56 -8.07
CA VAL A 107 2.23 -11.67 -8.84
C VAL A 107 1.02 -11.15 -9.62
N VAL A 108 0.20 -10.29 -9.00
CA VAL A 108 -1.02 -9.73 -9.61
C VAL A 108 -0.68 -8.63 -10.61
N ARG A 109 0.30 -7.78 -10.30
CA ARG A 109 0.73 -6.65 -11.13
C ARG A 109 2.27 -6.63 -11.22
N PRO A 110 2.89 -7.33 -12.22
CA PRO A 110 4.34 -7.50 -12.31
C PRO A 110 5.15 -6.21 -12.46
N ASP A 111 4.56 -5.16 -13.02
CA ASP A 111 5.14 -3.82 -13.19
C ASP A 111 4.95 -2.90 -11.97
N MET A 112 4.53 -3.48 -10.82
CA MET A 112 4.30 -2.71 -9.60
C MET A 112 5.58 -2.10 -9.06
N SER A 113 5.56 -0.78 -8.89
CA SER A 113 6.58 -0.05 -8.15
C SER A 113 6.16 0.20 -6.70
N PHE A 114 7.13 0.21 -5.81
CA PHE A 114 6.92 0.38 -4.37
C PHE A 114 7.70 1.57 -3.85
N SER A 115 7.05 2.38 -3.02
CA SER A 115 7.74 3.34 -2.16
C SER A 115 7.48 3.06 -0.69
N SER A 116 8.41 3.42 0.17
CA SER A 116 8.34 3.15 1.59
C SER A 116 9.01 4.24 2.41
N ASP A 117 8.67 4.32 3.68
CA ASP A 117 9.38 5.14 4.67
C ASP A 117 10.11 4.22 5.65
N PHE A 118 11.28 4.69 6.10
CA PHE A 118 12.13 4.02 7.07
C PHE A 118 12.48 4.98 8.20
N ILE A 119 12.46 4.47 9.44
CA ILE A 119 12.93 5.17 10.62
C ILE A 119 14.28 4.57 11.01
N ILE A 120 15.34 5.33 10.85
CA ILE A 120 16.70 4.94 11.23
C ILE A 120 17.06 5.64 12.54
N GLY A 121 17.83 4.97 13.40
CA GLY A 121 18.21 5.48 14.72
C GLY A 121 17.06 5.41 15.74
N PHE A 122 16.13 4.48 15.55
CA PHE A 122 15.09 4.25 16.55
C PHE A 122 15.73 3.88 17.89
N PRO A 123 15.19 4.35 19.04
CA PRO A 123 15.78 4.07 20.35
C PRO A 123 16.04 2.58 20.57
N GLY A 124 17.31 2.22 20.78
CA GLY A 124 17.76 0.84 20.96
C GLY A 124 18.03 0.07 19.66
N GLU A 125 18.02 0.72 18.51
CA GLU A 125 18.45 0.12 17.22
C GLU A 125 19.94 -0.20 17.27
N THR A 126 20.31 -1.42 16.85
CA THR A 126 21.69 -1.88 16.73
C THR A 126 22.18 -1.83 15.27
N ASN A 127 23.47 -2.07 15.06
CA ASN A 127 24.01 -2.18 13.69
C ASN A 127 23.40 -3.38 12.94
N GLU A 128 23.08 -4.47 13.62
CA GLU A 128 22.42 -5.62 13.02
C GLU A 128 21.00 -5.25 12.55
N ASP A 129 20.22 -4.53 13.37
CA ASP A 129 18.88 -4.07 12.98
C ASP A 129 18.92 -3.13 11.78
N PHE A 130 19.92 -2.24 11.73
CA PHE A 130 20.16 -1.38 10.58
C PHE A 130 20.50 -2.20 9.34
N GLN A 131 21.35 -3.23 9.47
CA GLN A 131 21.69 -4.11 8.36
C GLN A 131 20.45 -4.88 7.85
N ASP A 132 19.58 -5.32 8.73
CA ASP A 132 18.30 -5.94 8.35
C ASP A 132 17.45 -4.96 7.54
N THR A 133 17.45 -3.68 7.90
CA THR A 133 16.76 -2.64 7.12
C THR A 133 17.40 -2.43 5.74
N MET A 134 18.73 -2.48 5.63
CA MET A 134 19.42 -2.44 4.33
C MET A 134 19.11 -3.68 3.48
N ASN A 135 18.98 -4.85 4.10
CA ASN A 135 18.65 -6.08 3.41
C ASN A 135 17.26 -6.01 2.76
N ILE A 136 16.22 -5.56 3.49
CA ILE A 136 14.86 -5.43 2.92
C ILE A 136 14.81 -4.38 1.80
N ILE A 137 15.58 -3.29 1.89
CA ILE A 137 15.68 -2.29 0.82
C ILE A 137 16.19 -2.94 -0.47
N ASN A 138 17.27 -3.74 -0.36
CA ASN A 138 17.87 -4.43 -1.50
C ASN A 138 16.95 -5.52 -2.09
N GLU A 139 16.19 -6.20 -1.24
CA GLU A 139 15.27 -7.27 -1.65
C GLU A 139 14.03 -6.72 -2.35
N VAL A 140 13.40 -5.72 -1.77
CA VAL A 140 12.17 -5.13 -2.34
C VAL A 140 12.47 -4.23 -3.54
N ARG A 141 13.65 -3.59 -3.59
CA ARG A 141 14.02 -2.64 -4.66
C ARG A 141 12.96 -1.56 -4.84
N TYR A 142 12.87 -0.71 -3.84
CA TYR A 142 11.99 0.47 -3.87
C TYR A 142 12.42 1.47 -4.94
N ASP A 143 11.46 2.29 -5.40
CA ASP A 143 11.72 3.42 -6.30
C ASP A 143 12.27 4.63 -5.52
#